data_07655dd9d328b6021c785b23ee85aabe
#
_entry.id   07655dd9d328b6021c785b23ee85aabe
#
_cell.length_a   1.000
_cell.length_b   1.000
_cell.length_c   1.000
_cell.angle_alpha   90.00
_cell.angle_beta   90.00
_cell.angle_gamma   90.00
#
_symmetry.space_group_name_H-M   'P 1'
#
loop_
_entity.id
_entity.type
_entity.pdbx_description
1 polymer ?
#
loop_
_entity_poly.entity_id
_entity_poly.type
_entity_poly.pdbx_seq_one_letter_code
_entity_poly.pdbx_strand_id
1 'polypeptide(L)'
;PGNCAIMINDEGEVVHQYCKMNPWIPTERHYPGWECPVTPGPKASRIATIVCTDGDYPEIWREAAYNGANVVVRITHYMNPWEEPWKLTNRCAAYCNQVYVVGANCYGMEHACAAFGNSMIVNPDGNIVTEAPMMVPYLLKADLYPGLVDKLHESSTTNTFLYSFRHRGAACKELGGHGETRNQYKAYTFGGDEK
;
A
#
# COMPACT_ATOMS: atom_id res chain seq x y z
N PRO A 1 -12.18 -4.86 19.89
CA PRO A 1 -12.13 -3.68 19.02
C PRO A 1 -11.15 -3.92 17.86
N GLY A 2 -11.36 -3.23 16.72
CA GLY A 2 -10.44 -3.19 15.59
C GLY A 2 -9.61 -1.90 15.61
N ASN A 3 -8.45 -1.91 14.97
CA ASN A 3 -7.69 -0.73 14.63
C ASN A 3 -8.03 -0.38 13.18
N CYS A 4 -8.86 0.66 12.96
CA CYS A 4 -9.42 0.92 11.64
C CYS A 4 -9.07 2.33 11.14
N ALA A 5 -8.73 2.41 9.85
CA ALA A 5 -8.63 3.65 9.11
C ALA A 5 -9.97 3.95 8.42
N ILE A 6 -10.37 5.20 8.43
CA ILE A 6 -11.57 5.67 7.71
C ILE A 6 -11.23 6.82 6.79
N MET A 7 -11.93 6.93 5.65
CA MET A 7 -11.95 8.13 4.83
C MET A 7 -13.32 8.81 4.96
N ILE A 8 -13.29 10.12 5.07
CA ILE A 8 -14.48 10.96 5.11
C ILE A 8 -14.42 11.89 3.91
N ASN A 9 -15.50 11.96 3.15
CA ASN A 9 -15.61 12.84 2.00
C ASN A 9 -15.91 14.29 2.42
N ASP A 10 -15.99 15.19 1.47
CA ASP A 10 -16.29 16.61 1.66
C ASP A 10 -17.73 16.89 2.11
N GLU A 11 -18.62 15.90 2.02
CA GLU A 11 -19.99 15.93 2.55
C GLU A 11 -20.06 15.43 4.00
N GLY A 12 -18.95 14.97 4.57
CA GLY A 12 -18.86 14.46 5.94
C GLY A 12 -19.27 12.99 6.08
N GLU A 13 -19.37 12.26 4.99
CA GLU A 13 -19.75 10.85 4.99
C GLU A 13 -18.53 9.94 5.06
N VAL A 14 -18.63 8.85 5.81
CA VAL A 14 -17.61 7.79 5.81
C VAL A 14 -17.74 6.97 4.54
N VAL A 15 -16.77 7.12 3.63
CA VAL A 15 -16.77 6.47 2.32
C VAL A 15 -15.81 5.28 2.23
N HIS A 16 -14.94 5.11 3.22
CA HIS A 16 -13.99 4.02 3.29
C HIS A 16 -13.75 3.62 4.73
N GLN A 17 -13.66 2.32 4.95
CA GLN A 17 -13.20 1.75 6.21
C GLN A 17 -12.29 0.56 5.94
N TYR A 18 -11.12 0.59 6.52
CA TYR A 18 -10.16 -0.50 6.52
C TYR A 18 -9.79 -0.86 7.95
N CYS A 19 -9.84 -2.12 8.32
CA CYS A 19 -9.37 -2.60 9.62
C CYS A 19 -8.03 -3.31 9.45
N LYS A 20 -7.06 -2.93 10.26
CA LYS A 20 -5.68 -3.44 10.24
C LYS A 20 -5.66 -4.97 10.23
N MET A 21 -5.01 -5.55 9.22
CA MET A 21 -4.95 -7.00 9.03
C MET A 21 -3.84 -7.65 9.85
N ASN A 22 -2.74 -6.93 10.10
CA ASN A 22 -1.59 -7.43 10.86
C ASN A 22 -1.36 -6.60 12.13
N PRO A 23 -2.09 -6.85 13.22
CA PRO A 23 -1.79 -6.23 14.51
C PRO A 23 -0.35 -6.49 14.93
N TRP A 24 0.29 -5.47 15.51
CA TRP A 24 1.65 -5.60 16.02
C TRP A 24 1.65 -6.33 17.38
N ILE A 25 1.74 -7.65 17.34
CA ILE A 25 1.71 -8.53 18.50
C ILE A 25 3.09 -8.56 19.18
N PRO A 26 3.16 -8.52 20.50
CA PRO A 26 2.05 -8.64 21.47
C PRO A 26 1.45 -7.28 21.92
N THR A 27 1.89 -6.18 21.35
CA THR A 27 1.55 -4.83 21.82
C THR A 27 0.10 -4.47 21.51
N GLU A 28 -0.35 -4.79 20.30
CA GLU A 28 -1.73 -4.56 19.88
C GLU A 28 -2.59 -5.80 20.09
N ARG A 29 -3.69 -5.62 20.82
CA ARG A 29 -4.68 -6.67 21.12
C ARG A 29 -6.00 -6.41 20.38
N HIS A 30 -5.89 -6.03 19.11
CA HIS A 30 -7.05 -5.79 18.26
C HIS A 30 -7.41 -7.05 17.46
N TYR A 31 -8.69 -7.18 17.11
CA TYR A 31 -9.08 -8.18 16.13
C TYR A 31 -8.55 -7.79 14.75
N PRO A 32 -7.89 -8.72 14.02
CA PRO A 32 -7.42 -8.44 12.67
C PRO A 32 -8.59 -8.25 11.72
N GLY A 33 -8.41 -7.34 10.74
CA GLY A 33 -9.24 -7.25 9.56
C GLY A 33 -8.92 -8.36 8.56
N TRP A 34 -9.73 -8.45 7.49
CA TRP A 34 -9.56 -9.46 6.43
C TRP A 34 -9.88 -8.91 5.04
N GLU A 35 -10.14 -7.64 4.91
CA GLU A 35 -10.48 -7.00 3.64
C GLU A 35 -9.54 -5.82 3.38
N CYS A 36 -9.14 -5.67 2.12
CA CYS A 36 -8.38 -4.53 1.62
C CYS A 36 -9.24 -3.76 0.60
N PRO A 37 -10.20 -2.94 1.07
CA PRO A 37 -11.10 -2.19 0.20
C PRO A 37 -10.34 -1.13 -0.58
N VAL A 38 -10.87 -0.82 -1.78
CA VAL A 38 -10.42 0.28 -2.62
C VAL A 38 -11.60 1.19 -2.90
N THR A 39 -11.43 2.46 -2.62
CA THR A 39 -12.50 3.45 -2.74
C THR A 39 -12.15 4.49 -3.81
N PRO A 40 -13.08 4.84 -4.69
CA PRO A 40 -12.90 5.95 -5.61
C PRO A 40 -12.63 7.26 -4.86
N GLY A 41 -11.64 8.00 -5.32
CA GLY A 41 -11.29 9.33 -4.83
C GLY A 41 -11.33 10.36 -5.95
N PRO A 42 -10.89 11.59 -5.70
CA PRO A 42 -10.91 12.65 -6.71
C PRO A 42 -9.98 12.35 -7.88
N LYS A 43 -10.30 12.90 -9.06
CA LYS A 43 -9.46 12.88 -10.26
C LYS A 43 -8.96 11.47 -10.65
N ALA A 44 -9.88 10.51 -10.71
CA ALA A 44 -9.59 9.12 -11.06
C ALA A 44 -8.65 8.39 -10.08
N SER A 45 -8.42 8.91 -8.88
CA SER A 45 -7.74 8.15 -7.85
C SER A 45 -8.63 7.01 -7.34
N ARG A 46 -8.00 5.89 -7.05
CA ARG A 46 -8.58 4.75 -6.34
C ARG A 46 -7.67 4.45 -5.16
N ILE A 47 -8.21 4.65 -3.98
CA ILE A 47 -7.43 4.74 -2.75
C ILE A 47 -7.67 3.49 -1.91
N ALA A 48 -6.58 2.83 -1.54
CA ALA A 48 -6.55 1.87 -0.44
C ALA A 48 -5.85 2.50 0.76
N THR A 49 -6.19 2.04 1.96
CA THR A 49 -5.47 2.41 3.18
C THR A 49 -4.88 1.16 3.84
N ILE A 50 -3.71 1.31 4.45
CA ILE A 50 -3.09 0.29 5.29
C ILE A 50 -2.57 0.95 6.56
N VAL A 51 -2.41 0.17 7.63
CA VAL A 51 -2.05 0.69 8.94
C VAL A 51 -0.76 0.08 9.46
N CYS A 52 0.26 0.93 9.62
CA CYS A 52 1.49 0.63 10.36
C CYS A 52 2.19 -0.67 9.91
N THR A 53 2.21 -1.71 10.76
CA THR A 53 2.82 -3.02 10.52
C THR A 53 2.28 -3.73 9.27
N ASP A 54 1.08 -3.41 8.78
CA ASP A 54 0.60 -3.94 7.51
C ASP A 54 1.59 -3.71 6.38
N GLY A 55 2.24 -2.55 6.39
CA GLY A 55 3.21 -2.19 5.37
C GLY A 55 4.51 -3.00 5.37
N ASP A 56 4.73 -3.85 6.36
CA ASP A 56 5.87 -4.77 6.41
C ASP A 56 5.58 -6.09 5.69
N TYR A 57 4.32 -6.30 5.31
CA TYR A 57 3.84 -7.48 4.59
C TYR A 57 3.59 -7.13 3.12
N PRO A 58 4.46 -7.60 2.20
CA PRO A 58 4.33 -7.30 0.76
C PRO A 58 2.98 -7.72 0.17
N GLU A 59 2.34 -8.70 0.76
CA GLU A 59 1.07 -9.27 0.33
C GLU A 59 -0.05 -8.23 0.35
N ILE A 60 -0.15 -7.40 1.39
CA ILE A 60 -1.21 -6.38 1.52
C ILE A 60 -1.08 -5.30 0.45
N TRP A 61 0.14 -4.86 0.18
CA TRP A 61 0.39 -3.91 -0.89
C TRP A 61 -0.03 -4.46 -2.25
N ARG A 62 0.28 -5.75 -2.47
CA ARG A 62 -0.08 -6.46 -3.69
C ARG A 62 -1.59 -6.62 -3.80
N GLU A 63 -2.27 -6.94 -2.72
CA GLU A 63 -3.72 -7.05 -2.67
C GLU A 63 -4.39 -5.71 -2.97
N ALA A 64 -3.93 -4.61 -2.35
CA ALA A 64 -4.44 -3.28 -2.66
C ALA A 64 -4.34 -2.94 -4.15
N ALA A 65 -3.18 -3.21 -4.77
CA ALA A 65 -2.96 -2.99 -6.19
C ALA A 65 -3.85 -3.90 -7.07
N TYR A 66 -4.04 -5.16 -6.68
CA TYR A 66 -4.94 -6.09 -7.37
C TYR A 66 -6.40 -5.67 -7.30
N ASN A 67 -6.81 -5.13 -6.17
CA ASN A 67 -8.15 -4.59 -5.98
C ASN A 67 -8.35 -3.27 -6.74
N GLY A 68 -7.32 -2.80 -7.45
CA GLY A 68 -7.36 -1.68 -8.36
C GLY A 68 -6.92 -0.34 -7.76
N ALA A 69 -6.26 -0.33 -6.61
CA ALA A 69 -5.68 0.90 -6.07
C ALA A 69 -4.60 1.45 -6.99
N ASN A 70 -4.59 2.75 -7.20
CA ASN A 70 -3.49 3.49 -7.83
C ASN A 70 -2.81 4.45 -6.84
N VAL A 71 -3.40 4.61 -5.66
CA VAL A 71 -2.82 5.32 -4.51
C VAL A 71 -3.03 4.46 -3.27
N VAL A 72 -1.97 4.17 -2.54
CA VAL A 72 -2.04 3.50 -1.25
C VAL A 72 -1.58 4.46 -0.16
N VAL A 73 -2.45 4.69 0.82
CA VAL A 73 -2.15 5.53 1.98
C VAL A 73 -1.78 4.64 3.16
N ARG A 74 -0.60 4.84 3.70
CA ARG A 74 -0.12 4.15 4.91
C ARG A 74 -0.06 5.13 6.08
N ILE A 75 -0.93 4.94 7.06
CA ILE A 75 -0.92 5.71 8.32
C ILE A 75 -0.25 4.91 9.42
N THR A 76 0.62 5.56 10.22
CA THR A 76 1.49 4.78 11.10
C THR A 76 2.03 5.55 12.29
N HIS A 77 2.46 4.77 13.27
CA HIS A 77 3.29 5.17 14.39
C HIS A 77 4.61 4.38 14.33
N TYR A 78 5.43 4.64 13.31
CA TYR A 78 6.76 4.06 13.19
C TYR A 78 7.75 4.82 14.06
N MET A 79 8.56 4.09 14.77
CA MET A 79 9.47 4.61 15.79
C MET A 79 10.90 4.12 15.57
N ASN A 80 11.84 4.76 16.23
CA ASN A 80 13.23 4.30 16.26
C ASN A 80 13.34 2.85 16.78
N PRO A 81 14.21 2.02 16.19
CA PRO A 81 15.23 2.32 15.18
C PRO A 81 14.84 1.89 13.75
N TRP A 82 13.57 2.00 13.34
CA TRP A 82 13.05 1.44 12.08
C TRP A 82 12.95 2.45 10.92
N GLU A 83 13.85 3.47 10.89
CA GLU A 83 13.84 4.49 9.84
C GLU A 83 14.12 3.90 8.45
N GLU A 84 15.12 3.03 8.35
CA GLU A 84 15.47 2.39 7.08
C GLU A 84 14.40 1.40 6.60
N PRO A 85 13.86 0.50 7.44
CA PRO A 85 12.69 -0.31 7.07
C PRO A 85 11.49 0.51 6.61
N TRP A 86 11.23 1.65 7.25
CA TRP A 86 10.16 2.58 6.84
C TRP A 86 10.35 3.06 5.40
N LYS A 87 11.53 3.57 5.07
CA LYS A 87 11.84 4.03 3.71
C LYS A 87 11.84 2.89 2.71
N LEU A 88 12.46 1.78 3.07
CA LEU A 88 12.60 0.61 2.21
C LEU A 88 11.24 0.03 1.83
N THR A 89 10.37 -0.22 2.80
CA THR A 89 9.07 -0.86 2.55
C THR A 89 8.15 0.02 1.71
N ASN A 90 8.07 1.32 1.97
CA ASN A 90 7.25 2.25 1.19
C ASN A 90 7.76 2.38 -0.26
N ARG A 91 9.06 2.48 -0.48
CA ARG A 91 9.66 2.59 -1.81
C ARG A 91 9.55 1.30 -2.60
N CYS A 92 9.87 0.18 -1.97
CA CYS A 92 9.74 -1.14 -2.58
C CYS A 92 8.28 -1.44 -2.97
N ALA A 93 7.34 -1.12 -2.07
CA ALA A 93 5.92 -1.31 -2.32
C ALA A 93 5.43 -0.49 -3.52
N ALA A 94 5.80 0.79 -3.58
CA ALA A 94 5.46 1.65 -4.71
C ALA A 94 5.98 1.08 -6.04
N TYR A 95 7.24 0.69 -6.08
CA TYR A 95 7.90 0.14 -7.28
C TYR A 95 7.31 -1.21 -7.69
N CYS A 96 7.24 -2.17 -6.76
CA CYS A 96 6.80 -3.53 -7.06
C CYS A 96 5.32 -3.63 -7.46
N ASN A 97 4.50 -2.65 -7.05
CA ASN A 97 3.07 -2.61 -7.35
C ASN A 97 2.69 -1.49 -8.32
N GLN A 98 3.67 -0.64 -8.69
CA GLN A 98 3.47 0.51 -9.57
C GLN A 98 2.29 1.38 -9.14
N VAL A 99 2.27 1.75 -7.86
CA VAL A 99 1.26 2.62 -7.24
C VAL A 99 1.94 3.82 -6.58
N TYR A 100 1.21 4.92 -6.41
CA TYR A 100 1.66 5.95 -5.49
C TYR A 100 1.52 5.47 -4.05
N VAL A 101 2.53 5.77 -3.22
CA VAL A 101 2.47 5.54 -1.78
C VAL A 101 2.50 6.88 -1.05
N VAL A 102 1.53 7.09 -0.18
CA VAL A 102 1.45 8.25 0.70
C VAL A 102 1.62 7.74 2.13
N GLY A 103 2.84 7.84 2.64
CA GLY A 103 3.17 7.40 3.99
C GLY A 103 3.08 8.56 4.98
N ALA A 104 2.13 8.48 5.92
CA ALA A 104 1.97 9.44 7.01
C ALA A 104 2.42 8.79 8.32
N ASN A 105 3.51 9.31 8.88
CA ASN A 105 4.05 8.84 10.15
C ASN A 105 3.96 9.93 11.22
N CYS A 106 3.55 9.55 12.43
CA CYS A 106 3.59 10.47 13.56
C CYS A 106 5.03 10.79 13.96
N TYR A 107 5.20 11.84 14.76
CA TYR A 107 6.48 12.20 15.36
C TYR A 107 6.29 12.54 16.82
N GLY A 108 7.35 12.41 17.60
CA GLY A 108 7.39 12.77 19.01
C GLY A 108 7.56 11.56 19.92
N MET A 109 7.51 11.84 21.21
CA MET A 109 7.62 10.82 22.25
C MET A 109 6.25 10.42 22.74
N GLU A 110 5.96 9.14 22.68
CA GLU A 110 4.79 8.55 23.32
C GLU A 110 5.24 7.37 24.19
N HIS A 111 5.11 7.54 25.50
CA HIS A 111 5.65 6.61 26.49
C HIS A 111 7.14 6.35 26.28
N ALA A 112 7.54 5.11 25.99
CA ALA A 112 8.92 4.71 25.71
C ALA A 112 9.28 4.71 24.21
N CYS A 113 8.36 5.14 23.35
CA CYS A 113 8.51 5.09 21.89
C CYS A 113 8.78 6.48 21.33
N ALA A 114 9.87 6.60 20.57
CA ALA A 114 10.21 7.82 19.85
C ALA A 114 9.83 7.65 18.38
N ALA A 115 8.67 8.18 18.00
CA ALA A 115 8.24 8.23 16.61
C ALA A 115 9.02 9.31 15.86
N PHE A 116 9.60 8.94 14.73
CA PHE A 116 10.59 9.80 14.06
C PHE A 116 9.99 10.74 13.00
N GLY A 117 8.71 10.63 12.66
CA GLY A 117 8.13 11.39 11.56
C GLY A 117 8.56 10.84 10.21
N ASN A 118 9.19 11.67 9.38
CA ASN A 118 9.65 11.32 8.04
C ASN A 118 8.54 10.76 7.15
N SER A 119 7.35 11.38 7.22
CA SER A 119 6.27 11.13 6.26
C SER A 119 6.76 11.35 4.84
N MET A 120 6.27 10.59 3.87
CA MET A 120 6.76 10.65 2.50
C MET A 120 5.68 10.38 1.47
N ILE A 121 5.91 10.89 0.26
CA ILE A 121 5.16 10.56 -0.94
C ILE A 121 6.13 9.92 -1.93
N VAL A 122 5.78 8.73 -2.40
CA VAL A 122 6.60 7.92 -3.31
C VAL A 122 5.82 7.71 -4.61
N ASN A 123 6.50 7.89 -5.75
CA ASN A 123 5.91 7.64 -7.06
C ASN A 123 5.95 6.14 -7.44
N PRO A 124 5.26 5.72 -8.52
CA PRO A 124 5.24 4.33 -8.95
C PRO A 124 6.60 3.71 -9.33
N ASP A 125 7.63 4.53 -9.54
CA ASP A 125 9.00 4.07 -9.80
C ASP A 125 9.80 3.82 -8.51
N GLY A 126 9.19 4.00 -7.33
CA GLY A 126 9.86 3.88 -6.04
C GLY A 126 10.74 5.06 -5.65
N ASN A 127 10.67 6.17 -6.41
CA ASN A 127 11.39 7.39 -6.07
C ASN A 127 10.58 8.24 -5.10
N ILE A 128 11.25 8.79 -4.09
CA ILE A 128 10.63 9.71 -3.15
C ILE A 128 10.40 11.04 -3.88
N VAL A 129 9.12 11.44 -3.99
CA VAL A 129 8.72 12.73 -4.56
C VAL A 129 9.00 13.84 -3.56
N THR A 130 8.63 13.60 -2.31
CA THR A 130 8.89 14.51 -1.19
C THR A 130 8.87 13.72 0.12
N GLU A 131 9.69 14.14 1.07
CA GLU A 131 9.70 13.60 2.43
C GLU A 131 9.83 14.69 3.48
N ALA A 132 9.21 14.47 4.63
CA ALA A 132 9.32 15.36 5.77
C ALA A 132 10.65 15.18 6.49
N PRO A 133 11.23 16.23 7.07
CA PRO A 133 12.30 16.08 8.03
C PRO A 133 11.87 15.22 9.23
N MET A 134 12.83 14.58 9.87
CA MET A 134 12.58 13.82 11.09
C MET A 134 12.29 14.74 12.28
N MET A 135 11.47 14.25 13.21
CA MET A 135 11.21 14.86 14.51
C MET A 135 10.62 16.29 14.49
N VAL A 136 9.98 16.67 13.38
CA VAL A 136 9.30 17.98 13.28
C VAL A 136 7.92 17.85 12.64
N PRO A 137 6.96 18.71 13.00
CA PRO A 137 5.68 18.78 12.31
C PRO A 137 5.91 19.32 10.90
N TYR A 138 5.37 18.65 9.90
CA TYR A 138 5.55 19.05 8.52
C TYR A 138 4.35 18.70 7.65
N LEU A 139 3.96 19.60 6.77
CA LEU A 139 2.91 19.37 5.79
C LEU A 139 3.53 19.09 4.42
N LEU A 140 3.42 17.85 3.97
CA LEU A 140 3.83 17.47 2.61
C LEU A 140 2.74 17.82 1.59
N LYS A 141 3.19 18.26 0.43
CA LYS A 141 2.33 18.46 -0.76
C LYS A 141 3.04 17.92 -1.99
N ALA A 142 2.30 17.21 -2.83
CA ALA A 142 2.74 16.82 -4.17
C ALA A 142 1.52 16.65 -5.08
N ASP A 143 1.74 16.87 -6.37
CA ASP A 143 0.77 16.52 -7.40
C ASP A 143 0.93 15.06 -7.76
N LEU A 144 -0.17 14.31 -7.72
CA LEU A 144 -0.23 12.92 -8.14
C LEU A 144 -1.00 12.81 -9.46
N TYR A 145 -0.61 11.85 -10.28
CA TYR A 145 -1.21 11.58 -11.58
C TYR A 145 -1.74 10.14 -11.62
N PRO A 146 -2.86 9.82 -10.94
CA PRO A 146 -3.37 8.46 -10.83
C PRO A 146 -3.61 7.77 -12.18
N GLY A 147 -4.05 8.52 -13.20
CA GLY A 147 -4.22 8.00 -14.56
C GLY A 147 -2.91 7.54 -15.24
N LEU A 148 -1.74 7.96 -14.75
CA LEU A 148 -0.46 7.40 -15.20
C LEU A 148 -0.30 5.94 -14.74
N VAL A 149 -0.72 5.64 -13.51
CA VAL A 149 -0.69 4.29 -12.96
C VAL A 149 -1.52 3.34 -13.83
N ASP A 150 -2.71 3.77 -14.22
CA ASP A 150 -3.59 2.95 -15.07
C ASP A 150 -2.93 2.65 -16.41
N LYS A 151 -2.29 3.65 -17.02
CA LYS A 151 -1.52 3.45 -18.26
C LYS A 151 -0.32 2.53 -18.06
N LEU A 152 0.36 2.61 -16.92
CA LEU A 152 1.45 1.69 -16.59
C LEU A 152 0.95 0.25 -16.45
N HIS A 153 -0.20 0.06 -15.81
CA HIS A 153 -0.80 -1.26 -15.63
C HIS A 153 -1.34 -1.86 -16.94
N GLU A 154 -1.84 -1.04 -17.84
CA GLU A 154 -2.37 -1.45 -19.14
C GLU A 154 -1.27 -1.70 -20.18
N SER A 155 -0.14 -1.05 -20.03
CA SER A 155 0.95 -1.12 -20.99
C SER A 155 1.70 -2.44 -20.90
N SER A 156 1.91 -3.08 -22.06
CA SER A 156 2.78 -4.26 -22.18
C SER A 156 4.26 -3.92 -22.41
N THR A 157 4.67 -2.69 -22.07
CA THR A 157 6.07 -2.27 -22.21
C THR A 157 6.96 -2.88 -21.14
N THR A 158 8.26 -2.87 -21.38
CA THR A 158 9.26 -3.41 -20.45
C THR A 158 9.21 -2.78 -19.07
N ASN A 159 8.76 -1.53 -18.95
CA ASN A 159 8.66 -0.81 -17.67
C ASN A 159 7.46 -1.25 -16.81
N THR A 160 6.53 -1.98 -17.41
CA THR A 160 5.30 -2.41 -16.73
C THR A 160 5.23 -3.90 -16.48
N PHE A 161 6.25 -4.65 -16.92
CA PHE A 161 6.26 -6.11 -16.77
C PHE A 161 6.19 -6.56 -15.30
N LEU A 162 6.67 -5.74 -14.36
CA LEU A 162 6.62 -6.05 -12.93
C LEU A 162 5.19 -6.18 -12.42
N TYR A 163 4.29 -5.35 -12.92
CA TYR A 163 2.88 -5.42 -12.57
C TYR A 163 2.13 -6.46 -13.39
N SER A 164 2.57 -6.72 -14.60
CA SER A 164 1.93 -7.69 -15.47
C SER A 164 2.19 -9.10 -14.96
N PHE A 165 1.23 -9.63 -14.21
CA PHE A 165 1.26 -11.01 -13.73
C PHE A 165 1.26 -12.03 -14.88
N ARG A 166 0.92 -11.61 -16.10
CA ARG A 166 0.97 -12.41 -17.31
C ARG A 166 2.39 -12.75 -17.71
N HIS A 167 3.38 -11.95 -17.32
CA HIS A 167 4.78 -12.15 -17.65
C HIS A 167 5.55 -13.04 -16.67
N ARG A 168 4.90 -13.52 -15.64
CA ARG A 168 5.51 -14.60 -14.88
C ARG A 168 5.44 -15.86 -15.70
N GLY A 169 6.57 -16.37 -16.12
CA GLY A 169 6.67 -17.55 -16.94
C GLY A 169 5.87 -18.76 -16.44
N ALA A 170 5.48 -18.76 -15.17
CA ALA A 170 4.61 -19.76 -14.58
C ALA A 170 3.11 -19.56 -14.95
N ALA A 171 2.69 -18.36 -15.33
CA ALA A 171 1.27 -18.05 -15.51
C ALA A 171 0.84 -17.89 -16.96
N CYS A 172 1.78 -17.73 -17.90
CA CYS A 172 1.49 -17.45 -19.30
C CYS A 172 2.00 -18.54 -20.20
N LYS A 173 1.11 -19.36 -20.74
CA LYS A 173 1.46 -20.43 -21.69
C LYS A 173 2.08 -19.89 -22.98
N GLU A 174 1.60 -18.75 -23.45
CA GLU A 174 2.06 -18.10 -24.67
C GLU A 174 3.53 -17.64 -24.58
N LEU A 175 4.02 -17.42 -23.37
CA LEU A 175 5.40 -17.06 -23.08
C LEU A 175 6.24 -18.23 -22.55
N GLY A 176 5.79 -19.46 -22.76
CA GLY A 176 6.52 -20.66 -22.34
C GLY A 176 6.32 -21.05 -20.87
N GLY A 177 5.35 -20.48 -20.21
CA GLY A 177 5.00 -20.84 -18.84
C GLY A 177 4.15 -22.08 -18.73
N HIS A 178 4.06 -22.64 -17.52
CA HIS A 178 3.31 -23.86 -17.24
C HIS A 178 1.79 -23.66 -17.03
N GLY A 179 1.30 -22.44 -17.22
CA GLY A 179 -0.12 -22.13 -17.06
C GLY A 179 -0.57 -22.06 -15.59
N GLU A 180 -1.80 -22.44 -15.34
CA GLU A 180 -2.52 -22.15 -14.09
C GLU A 180 -1.93 -22.74 -12.81
N THR A 181 -1.11 -23.78 -12.92
CA THR A 181 -0.73 -24.62 -11.77
C THR A 181 0.28 -23.99 -10.82
N ARG A 182 0.85 -22.83 -11.14
CA ARG A 182 1.86 -22.17 -10.31
C ARG A 182 1.63 -20.68 -10.10
N ASN A 183 0.43 -20.21 -10.29
CA ASN A 183 0.11 -18.87 -9.85
C ASN A 183 0.03 -18.86 -8.31
N GLN A 184 1.15 -18.56 -7.69
CA GLN A 184 1.23 -18.49 -6.23
C GLN A 184 0.27 -17.45 -5.63
N TYR A 185 -0.32 -16.58 -6.45
CA TYR A 185 -1.33 -15.63 -6.00
C TYR A 185 -2.76 -16.19 -6.06
N LYS A 186 -3.02 -17.26 -6.78
CA LYS A 186 -4.29 -18.00 -6.64
C LYS A 186 -4.46 -18.61 -5.25
N ALA A 187 -3.35 -18.90 -4.58
CA ALA A 187 -3.38 -19.38 -3.19
C ALA A 187 -3.76 -18.27 -2.18
N TYR A 188 -3.72 -17.02 -2.59
CA TYR A 188 -4.06 -15.85 -1.78
C TYR A 188 -5.39 -15.21 -2.19
N THR A 189 -6.28 -15.94 -2.83
CA THR A 189 -7.67 -15.52 -2.93
C THR A 189 -8.28 -15.62 -1.55
N PHE A 190 -8.16 -14.53 -0.82
CA PHE A 190 -8.81 -14.38 0.47
C PHE A 190 -10.33 -14.51 0.28
N GLY A 191 -10.87 -15.65 0.68
CA GLY A 191 -12.31 -15.85 0.82
C GLY A 191 -13.16 -15.83 -0.46
N GLY A 192 -12.58 -15.92 -1.63
CA GLY A 192 -13.30 -16.07 -2.89
C GLY A 192 -13.66 -17.54 -3.10
N ASP A 193 -14.95 -17.84 -3.03
CA ASP A 193 -15.51 -19.16 -3.31
C ASP A 193 -14.89 -19.76 -4.57
N GLU A 194 -14.36 -20.96 -4.44
CA GLU A 194 -14.19 -21.87 -5.54
C GLU A 194 -15.56 -22.08 -6.19
N LYS A 195 -15.72 -21.56 -7.39
CA LYS A 195 -16.74 -22.02 -8.33
C LYS A 195 -16.08 -22.55 -9.56
#